data_d8658c94b1a4c69b8e6d7976d73e4df8
#
_entry.id   d8658c94b1a4c69b8e6d7976d73e4df8
#
_cell.length_a   1.000
_cell.length_b   1.000
_cell.length_c   1.000
_cell.angle_alpha   90.00
_cell.angle_beta   90.00
_cell.angle_gamma   90.00
#
_symmetry.space_group_name_H-M   'P 1'
#
loop_
_entity.id
_entity.type
_entity.pdbx_description
1 polymer ?
#
loop_
_entity_poly.entity_id
_entity_poly.type
_entity_poly.pdbx_seq_one_letter_code
_entity_poly.pdbx_strand_id
1 'polypeptide(L)'
;GLYAYELSRFAGVWVGLKTMKDTVEVTSVVDGDPHRLSFVTPEFDMPEGGLNIRLVDDRIEQEARLIDYKRHAAEAFAAANKMDKRVWGKPGAKIGLVAAGKNWLDLVHALSLLNIDEAEAERLGITTYKVGQTWPLDMKTFNDWANGLDLIVVVEEKRKLIEVQIKEALFDNRQGRRVYGG
;
A
#
# COMPACT_ATOMS: atom_id res chain seq x y z
N GLY A 1 -11.84 6.91 1.23
CA GLY A 1 -12.60 7.33 2.44
C GLY A 1 -13.14 6.15 3.23
N LEU A 2 -14.04 5.32 2.68
CA LEU A 2 -14.72 4.26 3.45
C LEU A 2 -13.73 3.24 4.05
N TYR A 3 -12.75 2.76 3.29
CA TYR A 3 -11.70 1.90 3.84
C TYR A 3 -10.92 2.56 4.99
N ALA A 4 -10.74 3.88 4.97
CA ALA A 4 -10.07 4.60 6.03
C ALA A 4 -10.86 4.57 7.35
N TYR A 5 -12.18 4.68 7.28
CA TYR A 5 -13.05 4.54 8.45
C TYR A 5 -12.99 3.13 9.05
N GLU A 6 -13.10 2.10 8.21
CA GLU A 6 -13.06 0.72 8.67
C GLU A 6 -11.67 0.34 9.23
N LEU A 7 -10.59 0.80 8.59
CA LEU A 7 -9.24 0.66 9.10
C LEU A 7 -9.07 1.31 10.49
N SER A 8 -9.55 2.56 10.63
CA SER A 8 -9.51 3.29 11.90
C SER A 8 -10.25 2.55 13.01
N ARG A 9 -11.43 2.03 12.70
CA ARG A 9 -12.25 1.26 13.67
C ARG A 9 -11.61 -0.06 14.05
N PHE A 10 -11.01 -0.76 13.09
CA PHE A 10 -10.37 -2.05 13.33
C PHE A 10 -9.07 -1.89 14.12
N ALA A 11 -8.16 -1.03 13.65
CA ALA A 11 -6.81 -0.90 14.21
C ALA A 11 -6.69 0.11 15.37
N GLY A 12 -7.76 0.86 15.66
CA GLY A 12 -7.75 1.86 16.73
C GLY A 12 -6.79 3.03 16.47
N VAL A 13 -6.63 3.44 15.20
CA VAL A 13 -5.70 4.47 14.75
C VAL A 13 -6.41 5.62 14.04
N TRP A 14 -5.77 6.78 14.03
CA TRP A 14 -6.14 7.86 13.12
C TRP A 14 -5.66 7.53 11.71
N VAL A 15 -6.51 7.79 10.72
CA VAL A 15 -6.16 7.59 9.31
C VAL A 15 -6.14 8.93 8.60
N GLY A 16 -4.98 9.30 8.08
CA GLY A 16 -4.79 10.49 7.25
C GLY A 16 -4.99 10.17 5.77
N LEU A 17 -5.85 10.90 5.09
CA LEU A 17 -6.01 10.85 3.64
C LEU A 17 -5.43 12.13 3.03
N LYS A 18 -4.25 12.03 2.43
CA LYS A 18 -3.64 13.17 1.74
C LYS A 18 -4.21 13.29 0.33
N THR A 19 -4.76 14.46 0.03
CA THR A 19 -5.30 14.80 -1.28
C THR A 19 -4.53 15.98 -1.87
N MET A 20 -4.52 16.08 -3.19
CA MET A 20 -3.92 17.20 -3.91
C MET A 20 -5.00 17.97 -4.65
N LYS A 21 -4.72 19.21 -5.04
CA LYS A 21 -5.63 20.06 -5.81
C LYS A 21 -6.20 19.32 -7.02
N ASP A 22 -5.32 18.71 -7.81
CA ASP A 22 -5.70 18.00 -9.04
C ASP A 22 -6.65 16.80 -8.81
N THR A 23 -6.72 16.29 -7.59
CA THR A 23 -7.61 15.16 -7.24
C THR A 23 -8.85 15.61 -6.47
N VAL A 24 -8.81 16.75 -5.79
CA VAL A 24 -9.93 17.28 -4.99
C VAL A 24 -10.93 18.03 -5.86
N GLU A 25 -10.46 18.75 -6.87
CA GLU A 25 -11.27 19.58 -7.76
C GLU A 25 -11.84 18.80 -8.96
N VAL A 26 -11.52 17.51 -9.10
CA VAL A 26 -12.02 16.69 -10.21
C VAL A 26 -13.50 16.37 -10.02
N THR A 27 -14.26 16.53 -11.08
CA THR A 27 -15.65 16.06 -11.17
C THR A 27 -15.70 14.80 -12.03
N SER A 28 -16.38 13.77 -11.54
CA SER A 28 -16.52 12.50 -12.26
C SER A 28 -17.86 11.84 -11.93
N VAL A 29 -18.30 10.98 -12.82
CA VAL A 29 -19.45 10.08 -12.55
C VAL A 29 -18.93 8.86 -11.83
N VAL A 30 -19.51 8.58 -10.68
CA VAL A 30 -19.14 7.43 -9.84
C VAL A 30 -20.36 6.57 -9.53
N ASP A 31 -20.14 5.29 -9.32
CA ASP A 31 -21.16 4.42 -8.75
C ASP A 31 -21.39 4.80 -7.28
N GLY A 32 -22.58 5.29 -6.98
CA GLY A 32 -23.01 5.74 -5.65
C GLY A 32 -23.60 4.64 -4.76
N ASP A 33 -23.67 3.39 -5.22
CA ASP A 33 -24.23 2.30 -4.42
C ASP A 33 -23.38 2.10 -3.15
N PRO A 34 -23.96 2.26 -1.93
CA PRO A 34 -23.24 2.04 -0.69
C PRO A 34 -22.83 0.58 -0.49
N HIS A 35 -23.48 -0.37 -1.15
CA HIS A 35 -23.20 -1.80 -1.05
C HIS A 35 -22.15 -2.30 -2.04
N ARG A 36 -21.64 -1.44 -2.91
CA ARG A 36 -20.57 -1.78 -3.88
C ARG A 36 -19.22 -2.15 -3.23
N LEU A 37 -19.00 -1.77 -1.97
CA LEU A 37 -17.79 -2.08 -1.22
C LEU A 37 -18.08 -3.10 -0.12
N SER A 38 -17.28 -4.12 -0.08
CA SER A 38 -17.23 -5.07 1.04
C SER A 38 -15.92 -4.90 1.79
N PHE A 39 -15.96 -5.01 3.11
CA PHE A 39 -14.81 -4.91 3.98
C PHE A 39 -14.56 -6.26 4.64
N VAL A 40 -13.32 -6.67 4.64
CA VAL A 40 -12.87 -7.89 5.30
C VAL A 40 -12.23 -7.49 6.62
N THR A 41 -12.76 -8.02 7.73
CA THR A 41 -12.12 -7.92 9.03
C THR A 41 -11.13 -9.08 9.15
N PRO A 42 -9.81 -8.82 9.19
CA PRO A 42 -8.82 -9.88 9.31
C PRO A 42 -8.85 -10.53 10.70
N GLU A 43 -8.44 -11.78 10.78
CA GLU A 43 -8.04 -12.36 12.04
C GLU A 43 -6.74 -11.68 12.52
N PHE A 44 -6.73 -11.29 13.77
CA PHE A 44 -5.60 -10.59 14.38
C PHE A 44 -5.52 -10.91 15.87
N ASP A 45 -4.30 -11.14 16.35
CA ASP A 45 -4.04 -11.44 17.76
C ASP A 45 -4.20 -10.17 18.60
N MET A 46 -5.40 -9.94 19.09
CA MET A 46 -5.74 -8.72 19.84
C MET A 46 -5.09 -8.76 21.23
N PRO A 47 -4.44 -7.66 21.64
CA PRO A 47 -3.96 -7.53 23.00
C PRO A 47 -5.13 -7.44 23.98
N GLU A 48 -4.86 -7.69 25.26
CA GLU A 48 -5.85 -7.50 26.32
C GLU A 48 -6.44 -6.07 26.28
N GLY A 49 -7.77 -6.00 26.27
CA GLY A 49 -8.50 -4.72 26.16
C GLY A 49 -8.61 -4.16 24.73
N GLY A 50 -8.14 -4.89 23.70
CA GLY A 50 -8.28 -4.52 22.30
C GLY A 50 -7.38 -3.37 21.85
N LEU A 51 -7.70 -2.79 20.68
CA LEU A 51 -6.89 -1.76 20.02
C LEU A 51 -7.43 -0.34 20.17
N ASN A 52 -8.64 -0.18 20.67
CA ASN A 52 -9.22 1.16 20.86
C ASN A 52 -8.47 1.94 21.96
N ILE A 53 -8.64 3.27 21.94
CA ILE A 53 -8.09 4.14 22.98
C ILE A 53 -8.63 3.75 24.36
N ARG A 54 -7.76 3.70 25.34
CA ARG A 54 -8.10 3.35 26.73
C ARG A 54 -7.75 4.51 27.64
N LEU A 55 -8.72 4.93 28.45
CA LEU A 55 -8.55 6.05 29.38
C LEU A 55 -7.60 5.74 30.56
N VAL A 56 -7.39 4.44 30.84
CA VAL A 56 -6.54 3.96 31.92
C VAL A 56 -5.06 3.85 31.55
N ASP A 57 -4.76 3.79 30.24
CA ASP A 57 -3.38 3.67 29.76
C ASP A 57 -2.67 5.03 29.92
N ASP A 58 -1.47 5.01 30.43
CA ASP A 58 -0.59 6.16 30.39
C ASP A 58 -0.01 6.37 28.98
N ARG A 59 0.79 7.43 28.81
CA ARG A 59 1.36 7.77 27.49
C ARG A 59 2.32 6.72 26.95
N ILE A 60 3.09 6.08 27.82
CA ILE A 60 4.08 5.05 27.43
C ILE A 60 3.36 3.78 27.03
N GLU A 61 2.32 3.39 27.76
CA GLU A 61 1.47 2.23 27.43
C GLU A 61 0.73 2.44 26.10
N GLN A 62 0.24 3.67 25.84
CA GLN A 62 -0.41 4.00 24.57
C GLN A 62 0.58 3.92 23.39
N GLU A 63 1.82 4.40 23.55
CA GLU A 63 2.86 4.33 22.54
C GLU A 63 3.29 2.88 22.27
N ALA A 64 3.52 2.10 23.32
CA ALA A 64 3.82 0.68 23.19
C ALA A 64 2.72 -0.06 22.43
N ARG A 65 1.46 0.20 22.76
CA ARG A 65 0.30 -0.39 22.06
C ARG A 65 0.25 0.03 20.59
N LEU A 66 0.61 1.27 20.27
CA LEU A 66 0.68 1.75 18.88
C LEU A 66 1.76 1.00 18.08
N ILE A 67 2.94 0.86 18.67
CA ILE A 67 4.11 0.25 18.00
C ILE A 67 3.95 -1.26 17.88
N ASP A 68 3.56 -1.93 18.98
CA ASP A 68 3.57 -3.39 19.07
C ASP A 68 2.35 -4.05 18.43
N TYR A 69 1.20 -3.33 18.34
CA TYR A 69 -0.05 -3.92 17.88
C TYR A 69 -0.75 -3.13 16.78
N LYS A 70 -1.03 -1.84 16.99
CA LYS A 70 -1.92 -1.09 16.07
C LYS A 70 -1.34 -0.96 14.67
N ARG A 71 -0.03 -0.77 14.56
CA ARG A 71 0.66 -0.71 13.27
C ARG A 71 0.48 -2.02 12.50
N HIS A 72 0.71 -3.15 13.15
CA HIS A 72 0.56 -4.48 12.56
C HIS A 72 -0.90 -4.81 12.22
N ALA A 73 -1.85 -4.36 13.05
CA ALA A 73 -3.28 -4.48 12.74
C ALA A 73 -3.65 -3.67 11.49
N ALA A 74 -3.09 -2.49 11.30
CA ALA A 74 -3.29 -1.69 10.09
C ALA A 74 -2.73 -2.39 8.84
N GLU A 75 -1.56 -3.01 8.93
CA GLU A 75 -0.98 -3.82 7.85
C GLU A 75 -1.85 -5.05 7.53
N ALA A 76 -2.32 -5.76 8.57
CA ALA A 76 -3.21 -6.91 8.40
C ALA A 76 -4.54 -6.52 7.71
N PHE A 77 -5.12 -5.37 8.09
CA PHE A 77 -6.32 -4.85 7.44
C PHE A 77 -6.06 -4.50 5.97
N ALA A 78 -4.94 -3.84 5.67
CA ALA A 78 -4.55 -3.49 4.31
C ALA A 78 -4.40 -4.74 3.42
N ALA A 79 -3.74 -5.77 3.93
CA ALA A 79 -3.56 -7.04 3.24
C ALA A 79 -4.89 -7.75 2.97
N ALA A 80 -5.75 -7.90 4.00
CA ALA A 80 -7.04 -8.56 3.87
C ALA A 80 -7.98 -7.86 2.87
N ASN A 81 -7.90 -6.54 2.79
CA ASN A 81 -8.72 -5.73 1.90
C ASN A 81 -8.02 -5.40 0.56
N LYS A 82 -6.86 -5.98 0.29
CA LYS A 82 -6.09 -5.79 -0.95
C LYS A 82 -5.91 -4.30 -1.30
N MET A 83 -5.63 -3.49 -0.27
CA MET A 83 -5.40 -2.06 -0.46
C MET A 83 -4.15 -1.83 -1.29
N ASP A 84 -3.12 -2.63 -1.04
CA ASP A 84 -1.90 -2.72 -1.84
C ASP A 84 -1.98 -3.97 -2.70
N LYS A 85 -1.66 -3.86 -4.00
CA LYS A 85 -1.87 -4.99 -4.91
C LYS A 85 -1.08 -4.90 -6.21
N ARG A 86 -0.76 -6.07 -6.75
CA ARG A 86 -0.42 -6.19 -8.17
C ARG A 86 -1.62 -5.75 -9.02
N VAL A 87 -1.36 -4.96 -10.06
CA VAL A 87 -2.39 -4.56 -11.02
C VAL A 87 -2.10 -5.19 -12.38
N TRP A 88 -0.88 -5.02 -12.93
CA TRP A 88 -0.46 -5.61 -14.19
C TRP A 88 0.64 -6.65 -14.00
N GLY A 89 0.73 -7.55 -14.97
CA GLY A 89 1.75 -8.59 -15.04
C GLY A 89 1.46 -9.78 -14.11
N LYS A 90 2.37 -10.74 -14.10
CA LYS A 90 2.24 -12.01 -13.38
C LYS A 90 3.48 -12.35 -12.57
N PRO A 91 3.44 -13.37 -11.70
CA PRO A 91 4.62 -13.92 -11.06
C PRO A 91 5.68 -14.32 -12.08
N GLY A 92 6.96 -14.10 -11.75
CA GLY A 92 8.08 -14.38 -12.64
C GLY A 92 8.55 -13.18 -13.48
N ALA A 93 7.87 -12.03 -13.40
CA ALA A 93 8.36 -10.77 -13.95
C ALA A 93 9.72 -10.41 -13.34
N LYS A 94 10.50 -9.58 -14.06
CA LYS A 94 11.85 -9.15 -13.68
C LYS A 94 11.91 -7.69 -13.25
N ILE A 95 10.99 -6.88 -13.75
CA ILE A 95 10.91 -5.45 -13.47
C ILE A 95 9.60 -5.15 -12.77
N GLY A 96 9.70 -4.55 -11.60
CA GLY A 96 8.55 -4.09 -10.81
C GLY A 96 8.46 -2.56 -10.81
N LEU A 97 7.27 -2.03 -11.06
CA LEU A 97 6.97 -0.59 -10.98
C LEU A 97 5.99 -0.35 -9.84
N VAL A 98 6.34 0.52 -8.91
CA VAL A 98 5.55 0.80 -7.70
C VAL A 98 5.13 2.26 -7.69
N ALA A 99 3.86 2.52 -7.47
CA ALA A 99 3.34 3.88 -7.33
C ALA A 99 2.08 3.93 -6.45
N ALA A 100 1.81 5.11 -5.90
CA ALA A 100 0.62 5.42 -5.10
C ALA A 100 -0.13 6.63 -5.63
N GLY A 101 -1.43 6.71 -5.35
CA GLY A 101 -2.26 7.89 -5.60
C GLY A 101 -2.20 8.39 -7.04
N LYS A 102 -1.94 9.70 -7.22
CA LYS A 102 -1.83 10.30 -8.56
C LYS A 102 -0.66 9.73 -9.36
N ASN A 103 0.48 9.46 -8.72
CA ASN A 103 1.64 8.89 -9.41
C ASN A 103 1.34 7.53 -10.05
N TRP A 104 0.36 6.80 -9.52
CA TRP A 104 -0.14 5.59 -10.19
C TRP A 104 -0.79 5.92 -11.54
N LEU A 105 -1.59 6.97 -11.61
CA LEU A 105 -2.22 7.40 -12.87
C LEU A 105 -1.17 7.91 -13.86
N ASP A 106 -0.18 8.67 -13.38
CA ASP A 106 0.93 9.15 -14.20
C ASP A 106 1.78 7.99 -14.75
N LEU A 107 2.05 6.97 -13.92
CA LEU A 107 2.74 5.76 -14.34
C LEU A 107 1.99 5.03 -15.46
N VAL A 108 0.69 4.80 -15.27
CA VAL A 108 -0.14 4.13 -16.29
C VAL A 108 -0.19 4.96 -17.58
N HIS A 109 -0.30 6.28 -17.47
CA HIS A 109 -0.27 7.18 -18.62
C HIS A 109 1.09 7.13 -19.35
N ALA A 110 2.20 7.16 -18.62
CA ALA A 110 3.54 7.05 -19.20
C ALA A 110 3.72 5.72 -19.95
N LEU A 111 3.24 4.62 -19.39
CA LEU A 111 3.26 3.31 -20.07
C LEU A 111 2.42 3.34 -21.35
N SER A 112 1.26 3.97 -21.34
CA SER A 112 0.41 4.11 -22.53
C SER A 112 1.09 4.93 -23.65
N LEU A 113 1.83 5.99 -23.29
CA LEU A 113 2.60 6.78 -24.25
C LEU A 113 3.74 5.97 -24.90
N LEU A 114 4.22 4.96 -24.21
CA LEU A 114 5.22 4.00 -24.72
C LEU A 114 4.58 2.83 -25.48
N ASN A 115 3.26 2.83 -25.68
CA ASN A 115 2.47 1.73 -26.23
C ASN A 115 2.63 0.42 -25.43
N ILE A 116 2.80 0.53 -24.12
CA ILE A 116 2.86 -0.61 -23.21
C ILE A 116 1.51 -0.70 -22.51
N ASP A 117 0.70 -1.64 -22.92
CA ASP A 117 -0.50 -2.09 -22.23
C ASP A 117 -0.18 -3.25 -21.26
N GLU A 118 -1.20 -3.83 -20.65
CA GLU A 118 -1.01 -4.94 -19.72
C GLU A 118 -0.39 -6.18 -20.39
N ALA A 119 -0.81 -6.51 -21.60
CA ALA A 119 -0.30 -7.65 -22.35
C ALA A 119 1.18 -7.46 -22.75
N GLU A 120 1.53 -6.26 -23.21
CA GLU A 120 2.90 -5.91 -23.57
C GLU A 120 3.80 -5.83 -22.32
N ALA A 121 3.30 -5.29 -21.20
CA ALA A 121 4.02 -5.30 -19.93
C ALA A 121 4.35 -6.74 -19.50
N GLU A 122 3.37 -7.65 -19.60
CA GLU A 122 3.59 -9.06 -19.29
C GLU A 122 4.63 -9.70 -20.21
N ARG A 123 4.58 -9.43 -21.51
CA ARG A 123 5.56 -9.92 -22.51
C ARG A 123 6.98 -9.42 -22.22
N LEU A 124 7.11 -8.17 -21.76
CA LEU A 124 8.39 -7.54 -21.40
C LEU A 124 8.90 -7.96 -20.01
N GLY A 125 8.14 -8.75 -19.25
CA GLY A 125 8.49 -9.13 -17.89
C GLY A 125 8.37 -7.99 -16.88
N ILE A 126 7.44 -7.07 -17.13
CA ILE A 126 7.10 -5.95 -16.24
C ILE A 126 5.87 -6.30 -15.42
N THR A 127 5.89 -5.98 -14.13
CA THR A 127 4.73 -6.05 -13.23
C THR A 127 4.57 -4.74 -12.49
N THR A 128 3.34 -4.39 -12.15
CA THR A 128 3.06 -3.14 -11.43
C THR A 128 2.44 -3.43 -10.08
N TYR A 129 2.74 -2.59 -9.10
CA TYR A 129 2.20 -2.64 -7.75
C TYR A 129 1.62 -1.28 -7.36
N LYS A 130 0.33 -1.27 -7.12
CA LYS A 130 -0.39 -0.07 -6.67
C LYS A 130 -0.46 -0.07 -5.15
N VAL A 131 0.08 0.97 -4.55
CA VAL A 131 0.04 1.20 -3.11
C VAL A 131 -1.18 2.04 -2.76
N GLY A 132 -2.04 1.52 -1.91
CA GLY A 132 -3.20 2.23 -1.34
C GLY A 132 -2.94 2.74 0.07
N GLN A 133 -2.17 1.98 0.88
CA GLN A 133 -1.72 2.39 2.21
C GLN A 133 -0.24 2.74 2.17
N THR A 134 0.07 4.04 2.14
CA THR A 134 1.46 4.49 1.98
C THR A 134 2.30 4.36 3.24
N TRP A 135 1.67 4.27 4.41
CA TRP A 135 2.32 4.03 5.69
C TRP A 135 1.31 3.49 6.73
N PRO A 136 1.64 2.46 7.53
CA PRO A 136 2.73 1.53 7.24
C PRO A 136 2.43 0.74 5.96
N LEU A 137 3.46 0.44 5.17
CA LEU A 137 3.31 -0.36 3.96
C LEU A 137 3.04 -1.82 4.33
N ASP A 138 2.09 -2.48 3.65
CA ASP A 138 1.88 -3.93 3.79
C ASP A 138 3.08 -4.70 3.22
N MET A 139 4.04 -4.96 4.09
CA MET A 139 5.31 -5.58 3.70
C MET A 139 5.15 -7.05 3.32
N LYS A 140 4.16 -7.74 3.86
CA LYS A 140 3.93 -9.16 3.53
C LYS A 140 3.49 -9.28 2.07
N THR A 141 2.42 -8.61 1.67
CA THR A 141 1.92 -8.63 0.29
C THR A 141 2.95 -8.07 -0.68
N PHE A 142 3.69 -7.03 -0.25
CA PHE A 142 4.78 -6.48 -1.06
C PHE A 142 5.90 -7.50 -1.31
N ASN A 143 6.38 -8.19 -0.27
CA ASN A 143 7.43 -9.20 -0.41
C ASN A 143 7.01 -10.37 -1.30
N ASP A 144 5.76 -10.82 -1.18
CA ASP A 144 5.20 -11.85 -2.06
C ASP A 144 5.19 -11.41 -3.53
N TRP A 145 4.80 -10.15 -3.77
CA TRP A 145 4.83 -9.57 -5.11
C TRP A 145 6.26 -9.38 -5.65
N ALA A 146 7.18 -8.94 -4.79
CA ALA A 146 8.57 -8.64 -5.17
C ALA A 146 9.42 -9.89 -5.42
N ASN A 147 8.89 -11.07 -5.11
CA ASN A 147 9.63 -12.32 -5.29
C ASN A 147 9.97 -12.57 -6.76
N GLY A 148 11.26 -12.79 -7.04
CA GLY A 148 11.78 -13.03 -8.39
C GLY A 148 12.07 -11.78 -9.22
N LEU A 149 11.78 -10.58 -8.72
CA LEU A 149 12.15 -9.33 -9.40
C LEU A 149 13.66 -9.07 -9.27
N ASP A 150 14.25 -8.54 -10.33
CA ASP A 150 15.64 -8.08 -10.37
C ASP A 150 15.75 -6.56 -10.12
N LEU A 151 14.73 -5.82 -10.55
CA LEU A 151 14.64 -4.36 -10.45
C LEU A 151 13.28 -3.94 -9.94
N ILE A 152 13.26 -3.04 -8.97
CA ILE A 152 12.06 -2.34 -8.49
C ILE A 152 12.26 -0.85 -8.69
N VAL A 153 11.35 -0.21 -9.41
CA VAL A 153 11.32 1.25 -9.60
C VAL A 153 10.13 1.81 -8.82
N VAL A 154 10.41 2.70 -7.88
CA VAL A 154 9.40 3.37 -7.07
C VAL A 154 9.17 4.77 -7.61
N VAL A 155 7.96 5.05 -8.06
CA VAL A 155 7.58 6.35 -8.61
C VAL A 155 6.91 7.17 -7.52
N GLU A 156 7.64 8.11 -6.97
CA GLU A 156 7.19 9.02 -5.90
C GLU A 156 7.47 10.47 -6.28
N GLU A 157 6.63 11.36 -5.77
CA GLU A 157 6.81 12.81 -5.90
C GLU A 157 7.45 13.35 -4.61
N LYS A 158 8.47 14.19 -4.70
CA LYS A 158 9.16 14.93 -3.65
C LYS A 158 10.05 14.08 -2.73
N ARG A 159 9.47 13.30 -1.80
CA ARG A 159 10.23 12.56 -0.78
C ARG A 159 10.00 11.07 -0.89
N LYS A 160 11.07 10.34 -0.59
CA LYS A 160 11.11 8.88 -0.58
C LYS A 160 10.42 8.33 0.67
N LEU A 161 9.15 8.03 0.60
CA LEU A 161 8.40 7.42 1.69
C LEU A 161 8.25 5.91 1.48
N ILE A 162 7.81 5.51 0.29
CA ILE A 162 7.58 4.10 -0.06
C ILE A 162 8.92 3.42 -0.35
N GLU A 163 9.82 4.09 -1.09
CA GLU A 163 11.16 3.56 -1.40
C GLU A 163 11.95 3.20 -0.14
N VAL A 164 11.90 4.05 0.89
CA VAL A 164 12.62 3.81 2.15
C VAL A 164 12.09 2.58 2.86
N GLN A 165 10.77 2.44 2.99
CA GLN A 165 10.14 1.27 3.60
C GLN A 165 10.47 -0.01 2.82
N ILE A 166 10.45 0.03 1.48
CA ILE A 166 10.82 -1.11 0.63
C ILE A 166 12.28 -1.50 0.85
N LYS A 167 13.19 -0.53 0.90
CA LYS A 167 14.61 -0.81 1.14
C LYS A 167 14.86 -1.40 2.53
N GLU A 168 14.19 -0.90 3.54
CA GLU A 168 14.24 -1.44 4.90
C GLU A 168 13.76 -2.89 4.94
N ALA A 169 12.61 -3.16 4.38
CA ALA A 169 12.03 -4.50 4.36
C ALA A 169 12.83 -5.53 3.55
N LEU A 170 13.52 -5.08 2.51
CA LEU A 170 14.36 -5.95 1.67
C LEU A 170 15.79 -6.07 2.18
N PHE A 171 16.18 -5.35 3.24
CA PHE A 171 17.56 -5.27 3.68
C PHE A 171 18.17 -6.67 3.92
N ASP A 172 17.52 -7.51 4.70
CA ASP A 172 17.98 -8.86 5.02
C ASP A 172 17.69 -9.90 3.92
N ASN A 173 16.78 -9.57 2.99
CA ASN A 173 16.34 -10.46 1.92
C ASN A 173 16.43 -9.82 0.54
N ARG A 174 17.49 -9.08 0.29
CA ARG A 174 17.67 -8.33 -0.96
C ARG A 174 17.77 -9.22 -2.19
N GLN A 175 18.37 -10.41 -2.08
CA GLN A 175 18.50 -11.38 -3.16
C GLN A 175 19.05 -10.78 -4.49
N GLY A 176 19.95 -9.79 -4.40
CA GLY A 176 20.50 -9.09 -5.56
C GLY A 176 19.58 -8.05 -6.20
N ARG A 177 18.33 -7.90 -5.72
CA ARG A 177 17.38 -6.90 -6.26
C ARG A 177 17.91 -5.48 -6.12
N ARG A 178 17.67 -4.68 -7.14
CA ARG A 178 17.97 -3.24 -7.15
C ARG A 178 16.68 -2.47 -6.95
N VAL A 179 16.71 -1.47 -6.08
CA VAL A 179 15.58 -0.57 -5.81
C VAL A 179 15.99 0.85 -6.15
N TYR A 180 15.29 1.46 -7.08
CA TYR A 180 15.43 2.85 -7.48
C TYR A 180 14.16 3.63 -7.22
N GLY A 181 14.31 4.86 -6.72
CA GLY A 181 13.26 5.85 -6.60
C GLY A 181 13.84 7.25 -6.82
N GLY A 182 12.98 8.20 -7.17
CA GLY A 182 13.36 9.58 -7.50
C GLY A 182 13.37 10.51 -6.31
#